data_c6ee047adfe39feb171e8163693e28ac
#
_entry.id   c6ee047adfe39feb171e8163693e28ac
#
_cell.length_a   1.000
_cell.length_b   1.000
_cell.length_c   1.000
_cell.angle_alpha   90.00
_cell.angle_beta   90.00
_cell.angle_gamma   90.00
#
_symmetry.space_group_name_H-M   'P 1'
#
loop_
_entity.id
_entity.type
_entity.pdbx_description
1 polymer ?
#
loop_
_entity_poly.entity_id
_entity_poly.type
_entity_poly.pdbx_seq_one_letter_code
_entity_poly.pdbx_strand_id
1 'polypeptide(L)'
;MRVSERGQSEVIGVVLLLGITIAAVTATVATGSVALGLVTDEAQSASVENGMSQLSSQSSLVALGETDARRFDLGSVDGGQLRLDEDAGYVTVRVENGTDGETTVYDGSMGTLEYVGSDRTVALQGGGVWTASNGYGRMVSPPEYHYRQTTLTFPIVRLTGTEQTPQSGTGVVRRFAGGSDNVTETANPLENGTVVVEVQSDYYEGWYEFFTERADGSVTKYDANQTTVARLVVPDEVTFNRAISLEGEYTHESGNNGLDESLYSEDEVYPSAGPMIDSALQEGEDTNNSLSNCFDSGSACTSGTYYASEDVTVDQRVEFDTSDGDITIAVDGDLDLGGNDLEITNEGDGVVRYYVNGSVFANGDATVGTTSAAVEAQRNQFYVREGFLEDGPGQGNVDIDAVVYAPNSDTNLAGSVTLRGGFVFDTLTTRSNAFTVEHDDTLDDIEIRIAGGSGRNSITYLHVSENVVEVDFD
;
A
#
# COMPACT_ATOMS: atom_id res chain seq x y z
N MET A 1 -19.90 -45.01 -84.60
CA MET A 1 -19.06 -45.34 -83.45
C MET A 1 -19.18 -44.25 -82.45
N ARG A 2 -19.96 -44.42 -81.38
CA ARG A 2 -19.93 -43.52 -80.21
C ARG A 2 -18.95 -44.13 -79.21
N VAL A 3 -17.80 -43.54 -79.08
CA VAL A 3 -16.84 -43.89 -78.04
C VAL A 3 -17.36 -43.40 -76.73
N SER A 4 -17.43 -44.28 -75.78
CA SER A 4 -18.02 -44.13 -74.45
C SER A 4 -17.16 -43.14 -73.62
N GLU A 5 -17.71 -41.98 -73.26
CA GLU A 5 -17.13 -41.00 -72.32
C GLU A 5 -17.27 -41.39 -70.85
N ARG A 6 -17.61 -42.65 -70.55
CA ARG A 6 -17.85 -43.13 -69.18
C ARG A 6 -16.63 -43.45 -68.35
N GLY A 7 -15.46 -43.59 -68.96
CA GLY A 7 -14.23 -43.93 -68.25
C GLY A 7 -13.47 -42.78 -67.58
N GLN A 8 -13.67 -41.54 -68.04
CA GLN A 8 -12.97 -40.38 -67.48
C GLN A 8 -13.61 -39.86 -66.18
N SER A 9 -14.91 -39.99 -66.02
CA SER A 9 -15.63 -39.52 -64.82
C SER A 9 -15.28 -40.35 -63.55
N GLU A 10 -15.07 -41.65 -63.71
CA GLU A 10 -14.73 -42.55 -62.57
C GLU A 10 -13.29 -42.27 -62.06
N VAL A 11 -12.35 -42.05 -62.96
CA VAL A 11 -10.95 -41.75 -62.62
C VAL A 11 -10.86 -40.37 -61.93
N ILE A 12 -11.57 -39.38 -62.45
CA ILE A 12 -11.63 -38.01 -61.82
C ILE A 12 -12.25 -38.11 -60.43
N GLY A 13 -13.34 -38.89 -60.24
CA GLY A 13 -13.97 -39.10 -58.95
C GLY A 13 -13.04 -39.75 -57.91
N VAL A 14 -12.28 -40.75 -58.28
CA VAL A 14 -11.33 -41.40 -57.39
C VAL A 14 -10.16 -40.49 -57.04
N VAL A 15 -9.61 -39.76 -57.99
CA VAL A 15 -8.53 -38.76 -57.75
C VAL A 15 -8.99 -37.65 -56.84
N LEU A 16 -10.22 -37.18 -57.02
CA LEU A 16 -10.80 -36.10 -56.20
C LEU A 16 -11.07 -36.59 -54.77
N LEU A 17 -11.59 -37.81 -54.63
CA LEU A 17 -11.81 -38.46 -53.37
C LEU A 17 -10.50 -38.70 -52.61
N LEU A 18 -9.46 -39.18 -53.30
CA LEU A 18 -8.12 -39.33 -52.74
C LEU A 18 -7.53 -37.98 -52.31
N GLY A 19 -7.68 -36.93 -53.15
CA GLY A 19 -7.24 -35.58 -52.84
C GLY A 19 -7.92 -34.99 -51.59
N ILE A 20 -9.24 -35.15 -51.45
CA ILE A 20 -10.00 -34.72 -50.29
C ILE A 20 -9.60 -35.47 -49.02
N THR A 21 -9.41 -36.79 -49.12
CA THR A 21 -8.98 -37.60 -47.97
C THR A 21 -7.58 -37.24 -47.49
N ILE A 22 -6.63 -37.01 -48.38
CA ILE A 22 -5.28 -36.55 -48.03
C ILE A 22 -5.35 -35.16 -47.40
N ALA A 23 -6.10 -34.23 -47.97
CA ALA A 23 -6.30 -32.90 -47.44
C ALA A 23 -6.95 -32.93 -46.04
N ALA A 24 -7.98 -33.77 -45.85
CA ALA A 24 -8.63 -33.95 -44.54
C ALA A 24 -7.70 -34.54 -43.48
N VAL A 25 -6.95 -35.56 -43.81
CA VAL A 25 -5.95 -36.17 -42.92
C VAL A 25 -4.86 -35.17 -42.56
N THR A 26 -4.34 -34.44 -43.56
CA THR A 26 -3.31 -33.42 -43.32
C THR A 26 -3.83 -32.28 -42.40
N ALA A 27 -5.03 -31.82 -42.65
CA ALA A 27 -5.66 -30.79 -41.80
C ALA A 27 -5.88 -31.34 -40.36
N THR A 28 -6.35 -32.56 -40.19
CA THR A 28 -6.55 -33.18 -38.87
C THR A 28 -5.24 -33.36 -38.13
N VAL A 29 -4.17 -33.80 -38.80
CA VAL A 29 -2.85 -33.94 -38.19
C VAL A 29 -2.26 -32.61 -37.82
N ALA A 30 -2.38 -31.61 -38.69
CA ALA A 30 -1.89 -30.25 -38.40
C ALA A 30 -2.62 -29.59 -37.21
N THR A 31 -3.96 -29.66 -37.15
CA THR A 31 -4.72 -29.12 -36.01
C THR A 31 -4.51 -29.95 -34.74
N GLY A 32 -4.42 -31.28 -34.85
CA GLY A 32 -4.15 -32.16 -33.73
C GLY A 32 -2.78 -31.99 -33.12
N SER A 33 -1.74 -31.74 -33.93
CA SER A 33 -0.38 -31.48 -33.44
C SER A 33 -0.29 -30.15 -32.69
N VAL A 34 -0.95 -29.10 -33.16
CA VAL A 34 -1.02 -27.79 -32.43
C VAL A 34 -1.75 -27.96 -31.10
N ALA A 35 -2.90 -28.65 -31.09
CA ALA A 35 -3.66 -28.85 -29.86
C ALA A 35 -2.88 -29.71 -28.82
N LEU A 36 -2.15 -30.72 -29.27
CA LEU A 36 -1.29 -31.51 -28.40
C LEU A 36 -0.11 -30.70 -27.87
N GLY A 37 0.48 -29.81 -28.69
CA GLY A 37 1.55 -28.93 -28.28
C GLY A 37 1.09 -28.01 -27.13
N LEU A 38 -0.04 -27.33 -27.27
CA LEU A 38 -0.59 -26.43 -26.24
C LEU A 38 -0.86 -27.16 -24.92
N VAL A 39 -1.45 -28.39 -24.95
CA VAL A 39 -1.71 -29.18 -23.74
C VAL A 39 -0.40 -29.64 -23.08
N THR A 40 0.60 -29.96 -23.88
CA THR A 40 1.93 -30.40 -23.36
C THR A 40 2.64 -29.19 -22.69
N ASP A 41 2.64 -28.04 -23.34
CA ASP A 41 3.28 -26.83 -22.83
C ASP A 41 2.62 -26.34 -21.52
N GLU A 42 1.28 -26.38 -21.44
CA GLU A 42 0.53 -26.04 -20.21
C GLU A 42 0.82 -27.04 -19.08
N ALA A 43 0.83 -28.32 -19.35
CA ALA A 43 1.15 -29.34 -18.36
C ALA A 43 2.60 -29.24 -17.87
N GLN A 44 3.53 -28.86 -18.73
CA GLN A 44 4.93 -28.65 -18.40
C GLN A 44 5.11 -27.39 -17.55
N SER A 45 4.50 -26.27 -17.92
CA SER A 45 4.52 -25.05 -17.13
C SER A 45 3.95 -25.27 -15.72
N ALA A 46 2.84 -26.01 -15.59
CA ALA A 46 2.27 -26.38 -14.30
C ALA A 46 3.21 -27.31 -13.48
N SER A 47 3.94 -28.23 -14.14
CA SER A 47 4.93 -29.07 -13.47
C SER A 47 6.08 -28.24 -12.90
N VAL A 48 6.61 -27.29 -13.68
CA VAL A 48 7.68 -26.38 -13.24
C VAL A 48 7.20 -25.45 -12.14
N GLU A 49 5.97 -24.95 -12.22
CA GLU A 49 5.35 -24.11 -11.16
C GLU A 49 5.31 -24.85 -9.82
N ASN A 50 4.89 -26.13 -9.83
CA ASN A 50 4.93 -26.99 -8.65
C ASN A 50 6.36 -27.25 -8.16
N GLY A 51 7.29 -27.48 -9.07
CA GLY A 51 8.71 -27.69 -8.77
C GLY A 51 9.35 -26.42 -8.15
N MET A 52 9.06 -25.24 -8.70
CA MET A 52 9.51 -23.95 -8.16
C MET A 52 8.90 -23.68 -6.78
N SER A 53 7.64 -24.02 -6.55
CA SER A 53 6.98 -23.88 -5.24
C SER A 53 7.63 -24.82 -4.21
N GLN A 54 8.01 -26.02 -4.62
CA GLN A 54 8.77 -26.93 -3.76
C GLN A 54 10.17 -26.40 -3.49
N LEU A 55 10.87 -25.87 -4.50
CA LEU A 55 12.19 -25.25 -4.33
C LEU A 55 12.11 -24.02 -3.42
N SER A 56 11.08 -23.17 -3.55
CA SER A 56 10.82 -22.05 -2.64
C SER A 56 10.77 -22.53 -1.19
N SER A 57 9.93 -23.53 -0.90
CA SER A 57 9.81 -24.10 0.45
C SER A 57 11.13 -24.69 0.97
N GLN A 58 11.90 -25.35 0.11
CA GLN A 58 13.21 -25.91 0.48
C GLN A 58 14.25 -24.83 0.69
N SER A 59 14.22 -23.76 -0.11
CA SER A 59 15.08 -22.59 0.03
C SER A 59 14.81 -21.87 1.35
N SER A 60 13.55 -21.73 1.75
CA SER A 60 13.16 -21.16 3.05
C SER A 60 13.71 -22.01 4.22
N LEU A 61 13.58 -23.33 4.16
CA LEU A 61 14.16 -24.23 5.20
C LEU A 61 15.68 -24.09 5.33
N VAL A 62 16.38 -23.95 4.19
CA VAL A 62 17.83 -23.75 4.17
C VAL A 62 18.20 -22.35 4.66
N ALA A 63 17.49 -21.33 4.17
CA ALA A 63 17.70 -19.95 4.53
C ALA A 63 17.51 -19.71 6.03
N LEU A 64 16.42 -20.22 6.61
CA LEU A 64 16.08 -20.06 8.03
C LEU A 64 16.89 -21.00 8.96
N GLY A 65 17.74 -21.83 8.40
CA GLY A 65 18.70 -22.62 9.18
C GLY A 65 18.20 -23.94 9.72
N GLU A 66 17.08 -24.43 9.26
CA GLU A 66 16.56 -25.74 9.66
C GLU A 66 17.38 -26.90 9.06
N THR A 67 18.06 -26.64 7.93
CA THR A 67 18.92 -27.62 7.25
C THR A 67 20.00 -26.92 6.44
N ASP A 68 21.14 -27.60 6.22
CA ASP A 68 22.28 -27.00 5.51
C ASP A 68 22.12 -27.14 3.98
N ALA A 69 21.44 -28.16 3.49
CA ALA A 69 21.20 -28.37 2.07
C ALA A 69 19.95 -29.23 1.80
N ARG A 70 19.34 -29.03 0.64
CA ARG A 70 18.20 -29.80 0.14
C ARG A 70 18.33 -30.06 -1.35
N ARG A 71 17.89 -31.27 -1.80
CA ARG A 71 17.74 -31.59 -3.23
C ARG A 71 16.38 -31.08 -3.73
N PHE A 72 16.36 -30.63 -4.98
CA PHE A 72 15.14 -30.21 -5.66
C PHE A 72 15.03 -30.85 -7.05
N ASP A 73 13.80 -30.85 -7.57
CA ASP A 73 13.46 -31.28 -8.92
C ASP A 73 12.33 -30.37 -9.45
N LEU A 74 12.64 -29.61 -10.48
CA LEU A 74 11.67 -28.70 -11.12
C LEU A 74 10.77 -29.43 -12.13
N GLY A 75 11.01 -30.74 -12.34
CA GLY A 75 10.35 -31.51 -13.38
C GLY A 75 11.03 -31.35 -14.74
N SER A 76 10.28 -31.66 -15.83
CA SER A 76 10.81 -31.53 -17.19
C SER A 76 10.89 -30.02 -17.58
N VAL A 77 12.06 -29.59 -18.00
CA VAL A 77 12.34 -28.22 -18.47
C VAL A 77 12.55 -28.15 -19.98
N ASP A 78 12.30 -29.25 -20.72
CA ASP A 78 12.61 -29.37 -22.14
C ASP A 78 11.85 -28.38 -23.06
N GLY A 79 10.70 -27.86 -22.63
CA GLY A 79 9.86 -26.93 -23.41
C GLY A 79 10.19 -25.46 -23.22
N GLY A 80 11.18 -25.14 -22.39
CA GLY A 80 11.57 -23.76 -22.08
C GLY A 80 13.05 -23.64 -21.77
N GLN A 81 13.43 -22.52 -21.17
CA GLN A 81 14.81 -22.24 -20.77
C GLN A 81 14.86 -21.83 -19.30
N LEU A 82 15.73 -22.49 -18.54
CA LEU A 82 16.10 -22.02 -17.20
C LEU A 82 17.15 -20.93 -17.29
N ARG A 83 17.01 -19.91 -16.43
CA ARG A 83 17.95 -18.83 -16.27
C ARG A 83 18.04 -18.45 -14.79
N LEU A 84 19.25 -18.32 -14.30
CA LEU A 84 19.56 -17.76 -12.99
C LEU A 84 20.25 -16.41 -13.20
N ASP A 85 19.69 -15.33 -12.62
CA ASP A 85 20.25 -14.01 -12.64
C ASP A 85 20.34 -13.50 -11.19
N GLU A 86 21.58 -13.40 -10.67
CA GLU A 86 21.84 -13.03 -9.27
C GLU A 86 21.58 -11.57 -8.97
N ASP A 87 21.55 -10.72 -10.01
CA ASP A 87 21.38 -9.29 -9.92
C ASP A 87 19.93 -8.85 -10.20
N ALA A 88 19.05 -9.79 -10.59
CA ALA A 88 17.66 -9.49 -10.90
C ALA A 88 16.80 -9.40 -9.64
N GLY A 89 15.82 -8.47 -9.69
CA GLY A 89 14.92 -8.19 -8.58
C GLY A 89 15.62 -7.47 -7.43
N TYR A 90 15.26 -6.23 -7.19
CA TYR A 90 15.89 -5.37 -6.19
C TYR A 90 14.90 -5.06 -5.08
N VAL A 91 15.35 -5.12 -3.84
CA VAL A 91 14.52 -4.76 -2.68
C VAL A 91 15.26 -3.80 -1.78
N THR A 92 14.57 -2.72 -1.42
CA THR A 92 15.03 -1.75 -0.42
C THR A 92 14.06 -1.75 0.74
N VAL A 93 14.57 -1.85 1.96
CA VAL A 93 13.80 -1.66 3.19
C VAL A 93 14.40 -0.47 3.92
N ARG A 94 13.58 0.53 4.20
CA ARG A 94 14.00 1.74 4.89
C ARG A 94 12.98 2.15 5.95
N VAL A 95 13.44 2.93 6.91
CA VAL A 95 12.60 3.59 7.91
C VAL A 95 12.68 5.08 7.62
N GLU A 96 11.55 5.69 7.28
CA GLU A 96 11.40 7.12 7.06
C GLU A 96 10.90 7.76 8.36
N ASN A 97 11.70 8.63 8.96
CA ASN A 97 11.39 9.32 10.24
C ASN A 97 11.19 10.80 9.94
N GLY A 98 10.04 11.21 9.41
CA GLY A 98 9.69 12.60 9.21
C GLY A 98 10.88 13.53 8.87
N THR A 99 11.15 14.51 9.74
CA THR A 99 12.26 15.48 9.57
C THR A 99 13.65 14.91 9.84
N ASP A 100 13.77 13.80 10.58
CA ASP A 100 15.06 13.21 10.96
C ASP A 100 15.75 12.43 9.84
N GLY A 101 15.09 12.28 8.70
CA GLY A 101 15.62 11.65 7.51
C GLY A 101 15.25 10.18 7.38
N GLU A 102 15.92 9.51 6.46
CA GLU A 102 15.69 8.13 6.06
C GLU A 102 16.85 7.25 6.54
N THR A 103 16.52 6.09 7.12
CA THR A 103 17.51 5.06 7.47
C THR A 103 17.27 3.82 6.63
N THR A 104 18.20 3.50 5.72
CA THR A 104 18.15 2.26 4.95
C THR A 104 18.56 1.09 5.83
N VAL A 105 17.66 0.12 5.97
CA VAL A 105 17.85 -1.12 6.74
C VAL A 105 18.44 -2.20 5.86
N TYR A 106 17.93 -2.35 4.65
CA TYR A 106 18.43 -3.29 3.64
C TYR A 106 18.34 -2.68 2.26
N ASP A 107 19.32 -2.99 1.41
CA ASP A 107 19.40 -2.56 0.03
C ASP A 107 20.19 -3.58 -0.79
N GLY A 108 19.50 -4.31 -1.70
CA GLY A 108 20.17 -5.35 -2.47
C GLY A 108 19.30 -6.13 -3.44
N SER A 109 19.98 -6.90 -4.31
CA SER A 109 19.31 -7.83 -5.24
C SER A 109 18.82 -9.08 -4.51
N MET A 110 17.71 -9.63 -4.98
CA MET A 110 17.16 -10.91 -4.49
C MET A 110 17.68 -12.11 -5.28
N GLY A 111 18.17 -11.90 -6.49
CA GLY A 111 18.41 -12.96 -7.45
C GLY A 111 17.12 -13.62 -7.92
N THR A 112 17.10 -14.09 -9.16
CA THR A 112 15.91 -14.68 -9.77
C THR A 112 16.28 -15.95 -10.54
N LEU A 113 15.61 -17.05 -10.24
CA LEU A 113 15.62 -18.26 -11.06
C LEU A 113 14.34 -18.30 -11.89
N GLU A 114 14.47 -18.24 -13.21
CA GLU A 114 13.37 -18.19 -14.16
C GLU A 114 13.31 -19.45 -15.01
N TYR A 115 12.10 -19.92 -15.27
CA TYR A 115 11.78 -20.80 -16.37
C TYR A 115 10.95 -20.03 -17.39
N VAL A 116 11.53 -19.79 -18.56
CA VAL A 116 10.87 -19.09 -19.66
C VAL A 116 10.27 -20.13 -20.59
N GLY A 117 8.96 -20.35 -20.48
CA GLY A 117 8.18 -21.22 -21.36
C GLY A 117 7.66 -20.46 -22.60
N SER A 118 6.82 -21.14 -23.41
CA SER A 118 6.25 -20.58 -24.64
C SER A 118 5.25 -19.44 -24.38
N ASP A 119 4.43 -19.54 -23.34
CA ASP A 119 3.30 -18.64 -23.07
C ASP A 119 3.39 -17.95 -21.71
N ARG A 120 4.22 -18.45 -20.81
CA ARG A 120 4.43 -17.86 -19.48
C ARG A 120 5.84 -18.09 -18.98
N THR A 121 6.26 -17.20 -18.10
CA THR A 121 7.47 -17.36 -17.28
C THR A 121 7.06 -17.72 -15.86
N VAL A 122 7.80 -18.65 -15.24
CA VAL A 122 7.67 -19.00 -13.82
C VAL A 122 8.99 -18.66 -13.14
N ALA A 123 8.95 -17.91 -12.06
CA ALA A 123 10.16 -17.45 -11.38
C ALA A 123 10.12 -17.68 -9.89
N LEU A 124 11.29 -17.98 -9.32
CA LEU A 124 11.57 -17.94 -7.89
C LEU A 124 12.42 -16.70 -7.60
N GLN A 125 11.89 -15.79 -6.79
CA GLN A 125 12.56 -14.54 -6.41
C GLN A 125 12.14 -14.12 -5.00
N GLY A 126 13.10 -13.72 -4.17
CA GLY A 126 12.84 -13.28 -2.80
C GLY A 126 12.21 -14.35 -1.90
N GLY A 127 12.29 -15.63 -2.28
CA GLY A 127 11.62 -16.73 -1.61
C GLY A 127 10.18 -16.99 -2.08
N GLY A 128 9.57 -16.08 -2.85
CA GLY A 128 8.26 -16.25 -3.47
C GLY A 128 8.33 -16.87 -4.88
N VAL A 129 7.23 -17.48 -5.33
CA VAL A 129 7.07 -17.97 -6.70
C VAL A 129 6.06 -17.09 -7.44
N TRP A 130 6.48 -16.64 -8.60
CA TRP A 130 5.77 -15.66 -9.42
C TRP A 130 5.56 -16.24 -10.82
N THR A 131 4.48 -15.83 -11.48
CA THR A 131 4.27 -16.11 -12.91
C THR A 131 4.05 -14.79 -13.64
N ALA A 132 4.57 -14.71 -14.86
CA ALA A 132 4.29 -13.63 -15.78
C ALA A 132 3.78 -14.16 -17.11
N SER A 133 2.70 -13.59 -17.64
CA SER A 133 2.12 -13.91 -18.94
C SER A 133 1.54 -12.64 -19.55
N ASN A 134 1.91 -12.34 -20.81
CA ASN A 134 1.43 -11.16 -21.53
C ASN A 134 1.65 -9.81 -20.80
N GLY A 135 2.70 -9.70 -20.01
CA GLY A 135 3.03 -8.49 -19.25
C GLY A 135 2.32 -8.36 -17.90
N TYR A 136 1.56 -9.38 -17.47
CA TYR A 136 0.91 -9.40 -16.16
C TYR A 136 1.61 -10.40 -15.23
N GLY A 137 2.06 -9.89 -14.08
CA GLY A 137 2.64 -10.69 -13.01
C GLY A 137 1.59 -11.15 -12.01
N ARG A 138 1.75 -12.36 -11.47
CA ARG A 138 0.87 -12.93 -10.45
C ARG A 138 1.66 -13.74 -9.42
N MET A 139 1.21 -13.70 -8.17
CA MET A 139 1.73 -14.56 -7.12
C MET A 139 1.23 -16.00 -7.26
N VAL A 140 2.13 -16.98 -7.11
CA VAL A 140 1.83 -18.41 -7.02
C VAL A 140 2.04 -18.91 -5.61
N SER A 141 3.17 -18.54 -5.00
CA SER A 141 3.50 -18.88 -3.63
C SER A 141 4.13 -17.67 -2.96
N PRO A 142 3.65 -17.24 -1.79
CA PRO A 142 4.18 -16.07 -1.13
C PRO A 142 5.62 -16.31 -0.63
N PRO A 143 6.43 -15.23 -0.54
CA PRO A 143 7.67 -15.26 0.22
C PRO A 143 7.41 -15.38 1.71
N GLU A 144 8.47 -15.67 2.47
CA GLU A 144 8.40 -15.61 3.93
C GLU A 144 8.25 -14.16 4.37
N TYR A 145 7.13 -13.87 5.02
CA TYR A 145 6.80 -12.56 5.52
C TYR A 145 5.84 -12.72 6.69
N HIS A 146 6.27 -12.30 7.87
CA HIS A 146 5.50 -12.48 9.08
C HIS A 146 5.24 -11.13 9.73
N TYR A 147 4.01 -10.70 9.62
CA TYR A 147 3.51 -9.55 10.35
C TYR A 147 2.54 -10.02 11.41
N ARG A 148 2.92 -9.89 12.67
CA ARG A 148 2.11 -10.31 13.81
C ARG A 148 2.08 -9.23 14.88
N GLN A 149 0.89 -8.73 15.17
CA GLN A 149 0.70 -7.65 16.13
C GLN A 149 1.57 -6.43 15.72
N THR A 150 2.62 -6.16 16.47
CA THR A 150 3.54 -5.04 16.27
C THR A 150 4.91 -5.45 15.73
N THR A 151 5.08 -6.71 15.31
CA THR A 151 6.37 -7.24 14.85
C THR A 151 6.31 -7.59 13.37
N LEU A 152 7.16 -6.97 12.57
CA LEU A 152 7.45 -7.37 11.20
C LEU A 152 8.76 -8.15 11.14
N THR A 153 8.68 -9.38 10.62
CA THR A 153 9.84 -10.20 10.28
C THR A 153 9.84 -10.45 8.78
N PHE A 154 10.85 -9.95 8.09
CA PHE A 154 11.02 -10.10 6.64
C PHE A 154 12.39 -10.72 6.34
N PRO A 155 12.47 -12.07 6.29
CA PRO A 155 13.67 -12.77 5.86
C PRO A 155 13.74 -12.77 4.32
N ILE A 156 14.60 -11.93 3.77
CA ILE A 156 14.83 -11.84 2.32
C ILE A 156 15.70 -13.02 1.91
N VAL A 157 15.15 -13.90 1.05
CA VAL A 157 15.88 -15.04 0.48
C VAL A 157 16.52 -14.58 -0.83
N ARG A 158 17.87 -14.49 -0.83
CA ARG A 158 18.66 -14.15 -2.01
C ARG A 158 19.21 -15.40 -2.67
N LEU A 159 18.98 -15.51 -3.97
CA LEU A 159 19.48 -16.63 -4.79
C LEU A 159 20.84 -16.29 -5.40
N THR A 160 21.78 -17.23 -5.31
CA THR A 160 23.04 -17.22 -6.04
C THR A 160 23.32 -18.59 -6.64
N GLY A 161 24.24 -18.70 -7.57
CA GLY A 161 24.62 -19.98 -8.18
C GLY A 161 25.71 -19.86 -9.21
N THR A 162 26.33 -20.98 -9.54
CA THR A 162 27.49 -21.01 -10.45
C THR A 162 27.09 -21.13 -11.94
N GLU A 163 25.90 -21.61 -12.22
CA GLU A 163 25.40 -21.84 -13.58
C GLU A 163 24.26 -20.91 -13.92
N GLN A 164 24.50 -19.97 -14.84
CA GLN A 164 23.54 -18.94 -15.23
C GLN A 164 22.43 -19.43 -16.19
N THR A 165 22.69 -20.52 -16.93
CA THR A 165 21.75 -21.16 -17.87
C THR A 165 21.76 -22.68 -17.70
N PRO A 166 21.09 -23.17 -16.64
CA PRO A 166 21.04 -24.59 -16.36
C PRO A 166 20.38 -25.41 -17.47
N GLN A 167 20.90 -26.62 -17.73
CA GLN A 167 20.34 -27.55 -18.72
C GLN A 167 19.46 -28.64 -18.08
N SER A 168 19.49 -28.73 -16.75
CA SER A 168 18.75 -29.70 -15.95
C SER A 168 17.82 -28.99 -14.98
N GLY A 169 16.65 -29.55 -14.71
CA GLY A 169 15.74 -29.12 -13.67
C GLY A 169 16.05 -29.66 -12.28
N THR A 170 17.10 -30.46 -12.11
CA THR A 170 17.48 -31.08 -10.83
C THR A 170 18.72 -30.44 -10.24
N GLY A 171 18.81 -30.42 -8.91
CA GLY A 171 19.96 -29.85 -8.25
C GLY A 171 19.88 -29.87 -6.73
N VAL A 172 20.71 -29.06 -6.10
CA VAL A 172 20.80 -28.87 -4.66
C VAL A 172 20.77 -27.39 -4.32
N VAL A 173 19.90 -27.00 -3.40
CA VAL A 173 19.96 -25.70 -2.72
C VAL A 173 20.68 -25.87 -1.40
N ARG A 174 21.64 -24.98 -1.12
CA ARG A 174 22.46 -24.99 0.11
C ARG A 174 22.63 -23.59 0.67
N ARG A 175 22.93 -23.50 1.97
CA ARG A 175 23.26 -22.22 2.57
C ARG A 175 24.59 -21.70 2.02
N PHE A 176 24.62 -20.45 1.60
CA PHE A 176 25.84 -19.79 1.18
C PHE A 176 26.72 -19.45 2.40
N ALA A 177 27.98 -19.84 2.35
CA ALA A 177 28.90 -19.67 3.49
C ALA A 177 29.46 -18.25 3.64
N GLY A 178 29.16 -17.34 2.71
CA GLY A 178 29.77 -16.00 2.64
C GLY A 178 29.15 -14.96 3.59
N GLY A 179 28.01 -15.25 4.20
CA GLY A 179 27.32 -14.30 5.09
C GLY A 179 26.57 -13.18 4.35
N SER A 180 25.78 -12.42 5.09
CA SER A 180 25.07 -11.23 4.63
C SER A 180 25.78 -9.97 5.13
N ASP A 181 26.12 -9.04 4.24
CA ASP A 181 26.81 -7.80 4.58
C ASP A 181 25.91 -6.56 4.52
N ASN A 182 24.64 -6.70 4.10
CA ASN A 182 23.81 -5.55 3.71
C ASN A 182 22.67 -5.20 4.67
N VAL A 183 22.59 -5.83 5.82
CA VAL A 183 21.56 -5.53 6.81
C VAL A 183 22.09 -4.59 7.86
N THR A 184 21.46 -3.43 8.02
CA THR A 184 21.74 -2.49 9.10
C THR A 184 20.87 -2.82 10.31
N GLU A 185 21.49 -2.94 11.49
CA GLU A 185 20.72 -3.09 12.73
C GLU A 185 19.92 -1.81 13.00
N THR A 186 18.61 -1.93 13.07
CA THR A 186 17.72 -0.85 13.50
C THR A 186 17.63 -0.79 15.01
N ALA A 187 17.44 0.40 15.56
CA ALA A 187 17.03 0.54 16.94
C ALA A 187 15.62 -0.06 17.11
N ASN A 188 15.51 -1.12 17.89
CA ASN A 188 14.22 -1.68 18.28
C ASN A 188 14.02 -1.47 19.80
N PRO A 189 12.83 -1.07 20.27
CA PRO A 189 11.63 -0.78 19.48
C PRO A 189 11.80 0.45 18.58
N LEU A 190 11.07 0.47 17.46
CA LEU A 190 10.92 1.66 16.62
C LEU A 190 9.98 2.63 17.38
N GLU A 191 10.43 3.86 17.55
CA GLU A 191 9.67 4.87 18.32
C GLU A 191 8.72 5.65 17.41
N ASN A 192 9.10 5.91 16.14
CA ASN A 192 8.32 6.65 15.16
C ASN A 192 8.69 6.27 13.72
N GLY A 193 7.97 6.81 12.74
CA GLY A 193 8.29 6.72 11.32
C GLY A 193 7.41 5.75 10.53
N THR A 194 7.87 5.47 9.32
CA THR A 194 7.20 4.56 8.38
C THR A 194 8.23 3.55 7.88
N VAL A 195 7.93 2.28 7.99
CA VAL A 195 8.73 1.24 7.33
C VAL A 195 8.29 1.15 5.89
N VAL A 196 9.19 1.42 4.96
CA VAL A 196 8.94 1.36 3.53
C VAL A 196 9.67 0.17 2.95
N VAL A 197 8.94 -0.70 2.28
CA VAL A 197 9.48 -1.82 1.50
C VAL A 197 9.23 -1.54 0.02
N GLU A 198 10.31 -1.36 -0.72
CA GLU A 198 10.28 -1.10 -2.16
C GLU A 198 10.86 -2.29 -2.89
N VAL A 199 10.12 -2.82 -3.87
CA VAL A 199 10.54 -3.94 -4.70
C VAL A 199 10.48 -3.52 -6.17
N GLN A 200 11.64 -3.51 -6.84
CA GLN A 200 11.75 -3.33 -8.28
C GLN A 200 11.99 -4.68 -8.94
N SER A 201 11.08 -5.11 -9.82
CA SER A 201 11.09 -6.46 -10.38
C SER A 201 10.24 -6.57 -11.63
N ASP A 202 10.60 -7.47 -12.55
CA ASP A 202 9.72 -7.88 -13.65
C ASP A 202 8.41 -8.52 -13.16
N TYR A 203 8.37 -8.91 -11.88
CA TYR A 203 7.20 -9.50 -11.19
C TYR A 203 6.53 -8.50 -10.22
N TYR A 204 6.73 -7.19 -10.38
CA TYR A 204 6.24 -6.15 -9.48
C TYR A 204 4.71 -6.18 -9.25
N GLU A 205 3.92 -6.62 -10.23
CA GLU A 205 2.48 -6.79 -10.05
C GLU A 205 2.12 -7.93 -9.09
N GLY A 206 2.87 -9.04 -9.13
CA GLY A 206 2.73 -10.12 -8.15
C GLY A 206 3.16 -9.69 -6.75
N TRP A 207 4.21 -8.86 -6.65
CA TRP A 207 4.61 -8.23 -5.39
C TRP A 207 3.56 -7.23 -4.88
N TYR A 208 2.90 -6.50 -5.79
CA TYR A 208 1.78 -5.64 -5.44
C TYR A 208 0.60 -6.44 -4.87
N GLU A 209 0.19 -7.53 -5.53
CA GLU A 209 -0.83 -8.46 -5.03
C GLU A 209 -0.46 -8.97 -3.63
N PHE A 210 0.79 -9.41 -3.45
CA PHE A 210 1.29 -9.94 -2.19
C PHE A 210 1.21 -8.91 -1.05
N PHE A 211 1.73 -7.70 -1.26
CA PHE A 211 1.70 -6.67 -0.22
C PHE A 211 0.28 -6.17 0.06
N THR A 212 -0.56 -6.05 -0.95
CA THR A 212 -1.98 -5.66 -0.76
C THR A 212 -2.73 -6.66 0.12
N GLU A 213 -2.42 -7.96 0.01
CA GLU A 213 -3.04 -8.99 0.84
C GLU A 213 -2.42 -9.12 2.24
N ARG A 214 -1.16 -8.75 2.43
CA ARG A 214 -0.36 -9.10 3.60
C ARG A 214 0.19 -7.92 4.40
N ALA A 215 0.35 -6.77 3.78
CA ALA A 215 0.82 -5.57 4.45
C ALA A 215 -0.38 -4.78 4.98
N ASP A 216 -0.39 -4.52 6.28
CA ASP A 216 -1.36 -3.59 6.88
C ASP A 216 -0.87 -2.15 6.67
N GLY A 217 -0.88 -1.67 5.42
CA GLY A 217 -0.38 -0.34 5.05
C GLY A 217 -0.82 0.04 3.65
N SER A 218 -0.38 1.20 3.17
CA SER A 218 -0.62 1.60 1.78
C SER A 218 0.34 0.87 0.84
N VAL A 219 -0.16 0.42 -0.29
CA VAL A 219 0.64 -0.23 -1.33
C VAL A 219 0.42 0.49 -2.65
N THR A 220 1.50 0.95 -3.27
CA THR A 220 1.46 1.67 -4.54
C THR A 220 2.32 0.96 -5.56
N LYS A 221 1.89 0.89 -6.81
CA LYS A 221 2.71 0.38 -7.91
C LYS A 221 3.03 1.46 -8.94
N TYR A 222 4.22 1.38 -9.50
CA TYR A 222 4.74 2.28 -10.52
C TYR A 222 5.13 1.48 -11.76
N ASP A 223 4.26 1.48 -12.78
CA ASP A 223 4.44 0.70 -14.01
C ASP A 223 5.66 1.16 -14.83
N ALA A 224 6.01 2.46 -14.75
CA ALA A 224 7.11 3.03 -15.56
C ALA A 224 8.49 2.46 -15.19
N ASN A 225 8.69 2.05 -13.96
CA ASN A 225 9.95 1.49 -13.44
C ASN A 225 9.78 0.11 -12.81
N GLN A 226 8.60 -0.52 -12.99
CA GLN A 226 8.29 -1.87 -12.51
C GLN A 226 8.55 -2.02 -11.00
N THR A 227 8.01 -1.06 -10.23
CA THR A 227 8.26 -0.98 -8.79
C THR A 227 6.96 -1.07 -8.01
N THR A 228 6.98 -1.80 -6.91
CA THR A 228 5.93 -1.82 -5.89
C THR A 228 6.49 -1.29 -4.58
N VAL A 229 5.75 -0.38 -3.93
CA VAL A 229 6.11 0.23 -2.67
C VAL A 229 5.02 -0.04 -1.64
N ALA A 230 5.39 -0.71 -0.55
CA ALA A 230 4.54 -0.91 0.61
C ALA A 230 5.02 -0.02 1.77
N ARG A 231 4.10 0.78 2.32
CA ARG A 231 4.35 1.65 3.47
C ARG A 231 3.62 1.12 4.69
N LEU A 232 4.38 0.80 5.72
CA LEU A 232 3.91 0.18 6.96
C LEU A 232 4.19 1.14 8.10
N VAL A 233 3.14 1.66 8.71
CA VAL A 233 3.27 2.72 9.71
C VAL A 233 3.77 2.16 11.05
N VAL A 234 4.75 2.83 11.66
CA VAL A 234 5.10 2.66 13.08
C VAL A 234 4.11 3.49 13.89
N PRO A 235 3.54 2.97 15.00
CA PRO A 235 2.64 3.78 15.79
C PRO A 235 3.42 4.93 16.43
N ASP A 236 2.90 6.11 16.25
CA ASP A 236 3.18 7.17 17.15
C ASP A 236 1.93 7.42 18.01
N GLU A 237 2.09 7.35 19.31
CA GLU A 237 1.05 7.68 20.27
C GLU A 237 1.17 9.19 20.50
N VAL A 238 0.37 9.98 19.81
CA VAL A 238 0.29 11.41 20.09
C VAL A 238 -0.58 11.61 21.30
N THR A 239 0.04 12.08 22.36
CA THR A 239 -0.67 12.52 23.58
C THR A 239 -0.84 14.03 23.52
N PHE A 240 -2.06 14.49 23.65
CA PHE A 240 -2.39 15.91 23.66
C PHE A 240 -2.38 16.45 25.09
N ASN A 241 -1.19 16.67 25.64
CA ASN A 241 -1.03 17.28 26.98
C ASN A 241 -1.24 18.82 26.94
N ARG A 242 -1.41 19.38 25.74
CA ARG A 242 -1.65 20.81 25.47
C ARG A 242 -2.57 20.93 24.27
N ALA A 243 -3.19 22.10 24.15
CA ALA A 243 -4.09 22.36 23.02
C ALA A 243 -3.36 22.34 21.67
N ILE A 244 -2.11 22.84 21.61
CA ILE A 244 -1.34 22.94 20.36
C ILE A 244 0.07 22.38 20.56
N SER A 245 0.51 21.56 19.62
CA SER A 245 1.86 21.05 19.51
C SER A 245 2.45 21.41 18.15
N LEU A 246 3.65 21.99 18.14
CA LEU A 246 4.31 22.52 16.94
C LEU A 246 5.64 21.82 16.70
N GLU A 247 5.94 21.51 15.42
CA GLU A 247 7.29 21.12 15.02
C GLU A 247 8.22 22.32 14.97
N GLY A 248 7.74 23.47 14.48
CA GLY A 248 8.42 24.75 14.41
C GLY A 248 7.97 25.72 15.49
N GLU A 249 7.84 27.00 15.12
CA GLU A 249 7.68 28.12 16.06
C GLU A 249 6.25 28.68 16.08
N TYR A 250 5.83 29.19 17.24
CA TYR A 250 4.67 30.05 17.38
C TYR A 250 5.03 31.53 17.15
N THR A 251 4.27 32.20 16.30
CA THR A 251 4.44 33.62 16.02
C THR A 251 3.16 34.43 16.29
N HIS A 252 3.26 35.52 17.04
CA HIS A 252 2.18 36.49 17.22
C HIS A 252 2.51 37.82 16.54
N GLU A 253 1.83 38.12 15.41
CA GLU A 253 2.18 39.30 14.59
C GLU A 253 1.52 40.60 15.02
N SER A 254 0.34 40.57 15.63
CA SER A 254 -0.35 41.81 16.03
C SER A 254 -1.35 41.65 17.17
N GLY A 255 -1.38 42.62 18.07
CA GLY A 255 -2.23 42.61 19.24
C GLY A 255 -1.45 42.66 20.54
N ASN A 256 -2.15 42.60 21.67
CA ASN A 256 -1.55 42.69 22.98
C ASN A 256 -1.41 41.35 23.70
N ASN A 257 -2.10 40.33 23.21
CA ASN A 257 -2.14 38.99 23.84
C ASN A 257 -1.95 37.90 22.78
N GLY A 258 -0.78 37.27 22.79
CA GLY A 258 -0.55 35.97 22.15
C GLY A 258 -1.19 34.81 22.94
N LEU A 259 -0.96 33.59 22.53
CA LEU A 259 -1.31 32.39 23.27
C LEU A 259 -0.57 32.35 24.61
N ASP A 260 -1.22 31.81 25.64
CA ASP A 260 -0.56 31.48 26.89
C ASP A 260 0.42 30.31 26.64
N GLU A 261 1.63 30.40 27.19
CA GLU A 261 2.68 29.37 27.03
C GLU A 261 2.26 27.99 27.56
N SER A 262 1.22 27.93 28.39
CA SER A 262 0.68 26.66 28.88
C SER A 262 -0.17 25.92 27.83
N LEU A 263 -0.62 26.60 26.77
CA LEU A 263 -1.50 26.03 25.75
C LEU A 263 -0.75 25.41 24.58
N TYR A 264 0.55 25.67 24.40
CA TYR A 264 1.30 25.14 23.28
C TYR A 264 2.67 24.58 23.68
N SER A 265 3.22 23.69 22.85
CA SER A 265 4.62 23.24 22.85
C SER A 265 5.25 23.48 21.48
N GLU A 266 6.57 23.64 21.45
CA GLU A 266 7.40 23.85 20.25
C GLU A 266 8.52 22.82 20.20
N ASP A 267 9.21 22.70 19.07
CA ASP A 267 10.33 21.77 18.85
C ASP A 267 9.94 20.30 19.03
N GLU A 268 8.69 19.95 18.79
CA GLU A 268 8.22 18.57 18.81
C GLU A 268 8.45 17.93 17.42
N VAL A 269 8.55 16.63 17.35
CA VAL A 269 8.71 15.89 16.07
C VAL A 269 7.54 14.97 15.86
N TYR A 270 6.90 15.08 14.71
CA TYR A 270 5.71 14.30 14.37
C TYR A 270 5.87 13.57 13.03
N PRO A 271 5.43 12.30 12.92
CA PRO A 271 5.43 11.59 11.66
C PRO A 271 4.42 12.20 10.66
N SER A 272 4.72 12.09 9.37
CA SER A 272 3.80 12.56 8.32
C SER A 272 2.45 11.83 8.36
N ALA A 273 1.35 12.56 8.19
CA ALA A 273 0.01 11.99 8.01
C ALA A 273 -0.16 11.23 6.67
N GLY A 274 0.78 11.41 5.74
CA GLY A 274 0.69 10.89 4.37
C GLY A 274 0.32 9.41 4.27
N PRO A 275 1.02 8.47 4.93
CA PRO A 275 0.71 7.05 4.83
C PRO A 275 -0.71 6.67 5.28
N MET A 276 -1.22 7.34 6.30
CA MET A 276 -2.60 7.14 6.78
C MET A 276 -3.62 7.60 5.75
N ILE A 277 -3.37 8.77 5.18
CA ILE A 277 -4.23 9.38 4.16
C ILE A 277 -4.24 8.49 2.92
N ASP A 278 -3.07 8.04 2.43
CA ASP A 278 -2.97 7.13 1.28
C ASP A 278 -3.77 5.84 1.49
N SER A 279 -3.70 5.27 2.69
CA SER A 279 -4.46 4.07 3.05
C SER A 279 -5.97 4.32 3.06
N ALA A 280 -6.42 5.46 3.63
CA ALA A 280 -7.84 5.81 3.68
C ALA A 280 -8.42 6.13 2.29
N LEU A 281 -7.62 6.79 1.43
CA LEU A 281 -8.01 7.06 0.05
C LEU A 281 -8.18 5.77 -0.74
N GLN A 282 -7.23 4.83 -0.63
CA GLN A 282 -7.32 3.53 -1.27
C GLN A 282 -8.56 2.74 -0.81
N GLU A 283 -8.81 2.67 0.50
CA GLU A 283 -10.01 2.03 1.05
C GLU A 283 -11.29 2.71 0.54
N GLY A 284 -11.29 4.05 0.48
CA GLY A 284 -12.39 4.85 -0.04
C GLY A 284 -12.67 4.56 -1.51
N GLU A 285 -11.65 4.49 -2.35
CA GLU A 285 -11.77 4.14 -3.76
C GLU A 285 -12.35 2.72 -3.94
N ASP A 286 -11.87 1.76 -3.17
CA ASP A 286 -12.32 0.36 -3.22
C ASP A 286 -13.79 0.18 -2.81
N THR A 287 -14.30 0.99 -1.87
CA THR A 287 -15.72 0.92 -1.46
C THR A 287 -16.68 1.46 -2.50
N ASN A 288 -16.20 2.27 -3.45
CA ASN A 288 -16.99 2.93 -4.49
C ASN A 288 -18.23 3.69 -3.93
N ASN A 289 -18.10 4.23 -2.71
CA ASN A 289 -19.12 5.00 -2.04
C ASN A 289 -18.77 6.49 -2.12
N SER A 290 -19.41 7.21 -3.05
CA SER A 290 -19.12 8.63 -3.28
C SER A 290 -19.45 9.48 -2.05
N LEU A 291 -18.59 10.46 -1.75
CA LEU A 291 -18.81 11.43 -0.69
C LEU A 291 -20.12 12.24 -0.88
N SER A 292 -20.58 12.43 -2.12
CA SER A 292 -21.86 13.07 -2.41
C SER A 292 -23.06 12.32 -1.82
N ASN A 293 -22.96 11.00 -1.59
CA ASN A 293 -24.00 10.23 -0.91
C ASN A 293 -24.14 10.64 0.58
N CYS A 294 -23.16 11.30 1.14
CA CYS A 294 -23.12 11.83 2.48
C CYS A 294 -23.39 13.34 2.44
N PHE A 295 -22.53 14.11 1.82
CA PHE A 295 -22.56 15.59 1.89
C PHE A 295 -23.74 16.21 1.15
N ASP A 296 -24.23 15.62 0.06
CA ASP A 296 -25.34 16.16 -0.77
C ASP A 296 -26.67 15.47 -0.51
N SER A 297 -26.71 14.48 0.38
CA SER A 297 -27.89 13.63 0.58
C SER A 297 -29.08 14.34 1.27
N GLY A 298 -28.80 15.38 2.06
CA GLY A 298 -29.79 16.01 2.94
C GLY A 298 -30.26 15.11 4.09
N SER A 299 -29.56 14.01 4.34
CA SER A 299 -29.77 13.06 5.44
C SER A 299 -28.46 12.89 6.19
N ALA A 300 -28.51 12.53 7.47
CA ALA A 300 -27.30 12.27 8.24
C ALA A 300 -26.45 11.17 7.58
N CYS A 301 -25.13 11.39 7.52
CA CYS A 301 -24.15 10.38 7.12
C CYS A 301 -24.09 9.30 8.20
N THR A 302 -24.06 8.04 7.81
CA THR A 302 -24.03 6.90 8.72
C THR A 302 -22.68 6.20 8.65
N SER A 303 -22.42 5.23 9.55
CA SER A 303 -21.17 4.48 9.59
C SER A 303 -20.74 3.91 8.24
N GLY A 304 -19.45 4.06 7.90
CA GLY A 304 -18.85 3.63 6.65
C GLY A 304 -17.81 4.62 6.11
N THR A 305 -17.22 4.25 4.96
CA THR A 305 -16.22 5.06 4.26
C THR A 305 -16.83 5.74 3.05
N TYR A 306 -16.62 7.06 2.93
CA TYR A 306 -17.04 7.91 1.83
C TYR A 306 -15.83 8.54 1.16
N TYR A 307 -15.81 8.57 -0.17
CA TYR A 307 -14.65 8.99 -0.96
C TYR A 307 -14.99 10.07 -1.99
N ALA A 308 -14.05 11.00 -2.15
CA ALA A 308 -14.03 11.97 -3.23
C ALA A 308 -12.63 11.99 -3.87
N SER A 309 -12.58 11.93 -5.22
CA SER A 309 -11.35 11.92 -6.02
C SER A 309 -10.89 13.32 -6.47
N GLU A 310 -11.50 14.37 -5.99
CA GLU A 310 -11.27 15.77 -6.35
C GLU A 310 -11.55 16.66 -5.13
N ASP A 311 -11.24 17.97 -5.25
CA ASP A 311 -11.54 18.95 -4.22
C ASP A 311 -13.02 18.96 -3.84
N VAL A 312 -13.30 19.15 -2.56
CA VAL A 312 -14.64 19.16 -2.01
C VAL A 312 -14.94 20.50 -1.36
N THR A 313 -16.05 21.11 -1.74
CA THR A 313 -16.62 22.27 -1.02
C THR A 313 -17.90 21.84 -0.31
N VAL A 314 -18.00 22.15 0.97
CA VAL A 314 -19.21 21.91 1.76
C VAL A 314 -20.22 23.00 1.47
N ASP A 315 -21.24 22.67 0.66
CA ASP A 315 -22.25 23.65 0.20
C ASP A 315 -23.46 23.74 1.12
N GLN A 316 -23.60 22.85 2.09
CA GLN A 316 -24.71 22.80 3.06
C GLN A 316 -24.23 22.16 4.37
N ARG A 317 -24.99 22.38 5.44
CA ARG A 317 -24.77 21.69 6.71
C ARG A 317 -24.79 20.17 6.52
N VAL A 318 -23.81 19.48 7.06
CA VAL A 318 -23.70 18.02 7.05
C VAL A 318 -23.89 17.49 8.46
N GLU A 319 -24.79 16.53 8.60
CA GLU A 319 -25.07 15.86 9.87
C GLU A 319 -24.48 14.44 9.87
N PHE A 320 -23.89 14.03 10.99
CA PHE A 320 -23.32 12.71 11.16
C PHE A 320 -24.07 11.94 12.26
N ASP A 321 -24.35 10.66 11.99
CA ASP A 321 -24.91 9.69 12.93
C ASP A 321 -23.85 8.61 13.21
N THR A 322 -23.21 8.70 14.36
CA THR A 322 -22.14 7.79 14.79
C THR A 322 -22.63 6.68 15.72
N SER A 323 -23.95 6.52 15.85
CA SER A 323 -24.56 5.52 16.75
C SER A 323 -24.23 4.07 16.37
N ASP A 324 -24.01 3.80 15.09
CA ASP A 324 -23.72 2.46 14.56
C ASP A 324 -22.21 2.22 14.29
N GLY A 325 -21.34 3.20 14.57
CA GLY A 325 -19.89 3.10 14.42
C GLY A 325 -19.24 4.28 13.73
N ASP A 326 -17.97 4.09 13.34
CA ASP A 326 -17.12 5.14 12.77
C ASP A 326 -17.57 5.55 11.36
N ILE A 327 -17.32 6.82 11.04
CA ILE A 327 -17.51 7.40 9.71
C ILE A 327 -16.15 7.88 9.22
N THR A 328 -15.76 7.44 8.01
CA THR A 328 -14.53 7.86 7.35
C THR A 328 -14.86 8.72 6.14
N ILE A 329 -14.28 9.90 6.09
CA ILE A 329 -14.35 10.84 4.96
C ILE A 329 -12.96 10.90 4.35
N ALA A 330 -12.79 10.42 3.12
CA ALA A 330 -11.53 10.39 2.39
C ALA A 330 -11.61 11.32 1.17
N VAL A 331 -10.78 12.37 1.13
CA VAL A 331 -10.77 13.38 0.06
C VAL A 331 -9.40 13.40 -0.60
N ASP A 332 -9.34 13.02 -1.89
CA ASP A 332 -8.15 13.10 -2.72
C ASP A 332 -8.03 14.48 -3.36
N GLY A 333 -7.90 15.51 -2.52
CA GLY A 333 -7.87 16.93 -2.87
C GLY A 333 -8.06 17.80 -1.63
N ASP A 334 -8.45 19.04 -1.84
CA ASP A 334 -8.74 20.01 -0.78
C ASP A 334 -10.15 19.82 -0.20
N LEU A 335 -10.32 20.18 1.07
CA LEU A 335 -11.62 20.25 1.73
C LEU A 335 -11.91 21.69 2.17
N ASP A 336 -12.79 22.38 1.45
CA ASP A 336 -13.29 23.69 1.85
C ASP A 336 -14.59 23.56 2.65
N LEU A 337 -14.56 23.90 3.93
CA LEU A 337 -15.74 23.88 4.80
C LEU A 337 -16.80 24.91 4.36
N GLY A 338 -16.43 25.83 3.44
CA GLY A 338 -17.30 26.91 3.03
C GLY A 338 -17.68 27.77 4.24
N GLY A 339 -18.94 28.05 4.40
CA GLY A 339 -19.52 28.63 5.60
C GLY A 339 -20.59 27.72 6.18
N ASN A 340 -20.31 26.42 6.31
CA ASN A 340 -21.29 25.41 6.69
C ASN A 340 -20.77 24.53 7.85
N ASP A 341 -21.70 23.88 8.52
CA ASP A 341 -21.43 23.09 9.71
C ASP A 341 -21.25 21.62 9.37
N LEU A 342 -20.29 21.00 10.02
CA LEU A 342 -20.07 19.56 10.09
C LEU A 342 -20.36 19.10 11.52
N GLU A 343 -21.53 18.52 11.77
CA GLU A 343 -21.99 18.26 13.13
C GLU A 343 -22.42 16.81 13.36
N ILE A 344 -21.95 16.22 14.45
CA ILE A 344 -22.45 14.94 14.95
C ILE A 344 -23.75 15.22 15.70
N THR A 345 -24.88 14.74 15.16
CA THR A 345 -26.22 14.99 15.68
C THR A 345 -26.81 13.79 16.43
N ASN A 346 -26.29 12.57 16.17
CA ASN A 346 -26.65 11.34 16.90
C ASN A 346 -25.38 10.65 17.34
N GLU A 347 -25.09 10.74 18.62
CA GLU A 347 -23.85 10.29 19.22
C GLU A 347 -23.94 8.82 19.64
N GLY A 348 -22.95 8.01 19.25
CA GLY A 348 -22.66 6.68 19.74
C GLY A 348 -21.22 6.61 20.26
N ASP A 349 -20.60 5.45 20.18
CA ASP A 349 -19.17 5.30 20.52
C ASP A 349 -18.27 5.61 19.30
N GLY A 350 -18.84 5.82 18.10
CA GLY A 350 -18.12 6.07 16.85
C GLY A 350 -17.57 7.49 16.75
N VAL A 351 -16.57 7.67 15.88
CA VAL A 351 -15.90 8.94 15.56
C VAL A 351 -16.03 9.25 14.07
N VAL A 352 -15.91 10.53 13.72
CA VAL A 352 -15.79 10.97 12.33
C VAL A 352 -14.32 11.28 12.03
N ARG A 353 -13.73 10.57 11.06
CA ARG A 353 -12.34 10.78 10.61
C ARG A 353 -12.31 11.38 9.22
N TYR A 354 -11.59 12.47 9.08
CA TYR A 354 -11.38 13.17 7.83
C TYR A 354 -9.93 12.97 7.40
N TYR A 355 -9.72 12.30 6.27
CA TYR A 355 -8.42 12.11 5.63
C TYR A 355 -8.36 12.97 4.39
N VAL A 356 -7.53 14.01 4.40
CA VAL A 356 -7.47 15.03 3.35
C VAL A 356 -6.08 15.05 2.72
N ASN A 357 -5.99 14.73 1.43
CA ASN A 357 -4.73 14.69 0.68
C ASN A 357 -4.18 16.08 0.34
N GLY A 358 -5.01 17.12 0.33
CA GLY A 358 -4.66 18.52 0.19
C GLY A 358 -4.76 19.26 1.51
N SER A 359 -5.32 20.48 1.44
CA SER A 359 -5.50 21.39 2.55
C SER A 359 -6.96 21.48 3.01
N VAL A 360 -7.17 21.90 4.25
CA VAL A 360 -8.49 22.23 4.81
C VAL A 360 -8.64 23.73 4.91
N PHE A 361 -9.68 24.27 4.30
CA PHE A 361 -10.01 25.69 4.30
C PHE A 361 -11.34 25.96 4.97
N ALA A 362 -11.55 27.20 5.44
CA ALA A 362 -12.83 27.67 5.92
C ALA A 362 -13.07 29.12 5.46
N ASN A 363 -14.10 29.32 4.65
CA ASN A 363 -14.46 30.60 4.07
C ASN A 363 -15.87 30.98 4.52
N GLY A 364 -16.01 31.63 5.69
CA GLY A 364 -17.30 32.03 6.25
C GLY A 364 -17.50 31.51 7.67
N ASP A 365 -18.75 31.51 8.12
CA ASP A 365 -19.09 30.94 9.43
C ASP A 365 -19.15 29.41 9.30
N ALA A 366 -18.23 28.69 9.94
CA ALA A 366 -18.15 27.23 9.90
C ALA A 366 -18.01 26.64 11.31
N THR A 367 -18.75 25.59 11.58
CA THR A 367 -18.68 24.85 12.85
C THR A 367 -18.33 23.39 12.57
N VAL A 368 -17.36 22.87 13.30
CA VAL A 368 -17.09 21.42 13.39
C VAL A 368 -17.25 21.00 14.82
N GLY A 369 -18.11 20.03 15.11
CA GLY A 369 -18.33 19.64 16.50
C GLY A 369 -19.47 18.65 16.68
N THR A 370 -19.98 18.62 17.90
CA THR A 370 -21.16 17.85 18.27
C THR A 370 -22.29 18.77 18.69
N THR A 371 -23.53 18.34 18.57
CA THR A 371 -24.69 19.08 19.10
C THR A 371 -24.83 18.96 20.62
N SER A 372 -23.98 18.14 21.26
CA SER A 372 -23.90 18.01 22.71
C SER A 372 -23.39 19.29 23.36
N ALA A 373 -23.78 19.52 24.60
CA ALA A 373 -23.29 20.67 25.37
C ALA A 373 -21.87 20.44 25.92
N ALA A 374 -21.36 19.23 25.85
CA ALA A 374 -19.99 18.89 26.25
C ALA A 374 -19.07 18.95 25.04
N VAL A 375 -17.88 19.53 25.18
CA VAL A 375 -16.82 19.44 24.19
C VAL A 375 -16.30 18.03 24.19
N GLU A 376 -16.34 17.35 23.06
CA GLU A 376 -15.79 16.02 22.85
C GLU A 376 -14.95 16.02 21.57
N ALA A 377 -13.84 16.75 21.61
CA ALA A 377 -12.98 16.99 20.44
C ALA A 377 -12.49 15.68 19.78
N GLN A 378 -12.30 14.63 20.58
CA GLN A 378 -11.94 13.28 20.09
C GLN A 378 -12.92 12.69 19.06
N ARG A 379 -14.16 13.20 19.01
CA ARG A 379 -15.19 12.69 18.09
C ARG A 379 -14.97 13.11 16.65
N ASN A 380 -14.29 14.22 16.40
CA ASN A 380 -13.92 14.70 15.08
C ASN A 380 -12.40 14.68 14.96
N GLN A 381 -11.85 13.92 13.99
CA GLN A 381 -10.43 13.75 13.83
C GLN A 381 -10.03 14.07 12.38
N PHE A 382 -9.19 15.09 12.20
CA PHE A 382 -8.67 15.48 10.91
C PHE A 382 -7.22 15.03 10.76
N TYR A 383 -6.93 14.36 9.67
CA TYR A 383 -5.59 13.99 9.23
C TYR A 383 -5.36 14.67 7.88
N VAL A 384 -4.44 15.64 7.85
CA VAL A 384 -4.26 16.56 6.72
C VAL A 384 -2.82 16.49 6.24
N ARG A 385 -2.63 16.33 4.93
CA ARG A 385 -1.30 16.18 4.34
C ARG A 385 -0.59 17.51 4.18
N GLU A 386 -1.32 18.54 3.72
CA GLU A 386 -0.77 19.86 3.44
C GLU A 386 -1.16 20.84 4.54
N GLY A 387 -2.07 21.73 4.29
CA GLY A 387 -2.38 22.86 5.18
C GLY A 387 -3.70 22.76 5.92
N PHE A 388 -3.76 23.33 7.11
CA PHE A 388 -4.99 23.51 7.88
C PHE A 388 -5.16 24.99 8.24
N LEU A 389 -6.14 25.66 7.65
CA LEU A 389 -6.40 27.11 7.82
C LEU A 389 -5.19 28.02 7.54
N GLU A 390 -4.34 27.67 6.55
CA GLU A 390 -3.11 28.43 6.22
C GLU A 390 -3.39 29.87 5.78
N ASP A 391 -4.40 30.10 4.96
CA ASP A 391 -4.81 31.45 4.53
C ASP A 391 -5.61 32.21 5.60
N GLY A 392 -5.83 31.57 6.75
CA GLY A 392 -6.75 32.00 7.78
C GLY A 392 -8.21 31.80 7.36
N PRO A 393 -9.16 31.86 8.29
CA PRO A 393 -10.56 31.93 7.92
C PRO A 393 -10.80 33.27 7.23
N GLY A 394 -11.44 33.25 6.09
CA GLY A 394 -11.80 34.47 5.36
C GLY A 394 -12.59 35.47 6.22
N GLN A 395 -13.78 35.85 5.81
CA GLN A 395 -14.67 36.63 6.64
C GLN A 395 -15.71 35.73 7.30
N GLY A 396 -15.66 35.56 8.62
CA GLY A 396 -16.59 34.72 9.36
C GLY A 396 -16.04 34.27 10.70
N ASN A 397 -16.83 33.48 11.41
CA ASN A 397 -16.41 32.83 12.64
C ASN A 397 -16.21 31.33 12.37
N VAL A 398 -15.06 30.84 12.72
CA VAL A 398 -14.73 29.38 12.61
C VAL A 398 -14.63 28.83 14.01
N ASP A 399 -15.41 27.79 14.26
CA ASP A 399 -15.49 27.11 15.57
C ASP A 399 -15.22 25.62 15.36
N ILE A 400 -14.09 25.11 15.87
CA ILE A 400 -13.63 23.75 15.62
C ILE A 400 -13.38 23.02 16.95
N ASP A 401 -14.23 22.03 17.22
CA ASP A 401 -14.07 21.07 18.29
C ASP A 401 -13.57 19.75 17.68
N ALA A 402 -12.27 19.56 17.66
CA ALA A 402 -11.65 18.43 16.97
C ALA A 402 -10.24 18.11 17.47
N VAL A 403 -9.78 16.94 17.11
CA VAL A 403 -8.35 16.63 17.01
C VAL A 403 -7.90 16.87 15.58
N VAL A 404 -6.86 17.67 15.38
CA VAL A 404 -6.29 17.96 14.07
C VAL A 404 -4.84 17.55 14.04
N TYR A 405 -4.50 16.68 13.12
CA TYR A 405 -3.16 16.24 12.87
C TYR A 405 -2.70 16.68 11.47
N ALA A 406 -1.99 17.79 11.42
CA ALA A 406 -1.50 18.42 10.21
C ALA A 406 -0.04 18.89 10.39
N PRO A 407 0.93 17.97 10.59
CA PRO A 407 2.30 18.31 10.98
C PRO A 407 3.07 19.11 9.94
N ASN A 408 2.59 19.17 8.69
CA ASN A 408 3.20 20.00 7.64
C ASN A 408 2.51 21.35 7.47
N SER A 409 1.56 21.73 8.32
CA SER A 409 0.74 22.94 8.15
C SER A 409 1.37 24.18 8.76
N ASP A 410 1.45 25.25 7.95
CA ASP A 410 1.71 26.62 8.38
C ASP A 410 0.40 27.32 8.74
N THR A 411 -0.19 26.96 9.88
CA THR A 411 -1.51 27.43 10.30
C THR A 411 -1.52 28.91 10.64
N ASN A 412 -2.54 29.63 10.16
CA ASN A 412 -2.69 31.07 10.37
C ASN A 412 -4.07 31.45 10.91
N LEU A 413 -4.13 31.89 12.16
CA LEU A 413 -5.35 32.30 12.81
C LEU A 413 -5.55 33.82 12.66
N ALA A 414 -6.07 34.23 11.50
CA ALA A 414 -6.34 35.62 11.16
C ALA A 414 -7.84 35.90 11.13
N GLY A 415 -8.51 36.13 12.24
CA GLY A 415 -9.93 36.37 12.25
C GLY A 415 -10.56 35.91 13.55
N SER A 416 -11.86 35.57 13.52
CA SER A 416 -12.56 35.01 14.66
C SER A 416 -12.50 33.50 14.56
N VAL A 417 -11.57 32.89 15.27
CA VAL A 417 -11.35 31.42 15.28
C VAL A 417 -11.40 30.90 16.70
N THR A 418 -12.17 29.87 16.94
CA THR A 418 -12.15 29.11 18.17
C THR A 418 -11.70 27.70 17.87
N LEU A 419 -10.61 27.27 18.49
CA LEU A 419 -10.10 25.90 18.43
C LEU A 419 -10.24 25.28 19.82
N ARG A 420 -10.99 24.21 19.94
CA ARG A 420 -11.11 23.40 21.16
C ARG A 420 -10.70 21.97 20.86
N GLY A 421 -9.72 21.48 21.61
CA GLY A 421 -9.23 20.11 21.40
C GLY A 421 -7.73 19.96 21.46
N GLY A 422 -7.19 19.17 20.52
CA GLY A 422 -5.77 18.90 20.35
C GLY A 422 -5.33 19.11 18.91
N PHE A 423 -4.28 19.89 18.67
CA PHE A 423 -3.87 20.33 17.35
C PHE A 423 -2.36 20.16 17.18
N VAL A 424 -1.96 19.51 16.08
CA VAL A 424 -0.56 19.36 15.67
C VAL A 424 -0.36 20.09 14.35
N PHE A 425 0.61 21.03 14.31
CA PHE A 425 0.96 21.80 13.12
C PHE A 425 2.49 21.91 13.00
N ASP A 426 3.01 22.32 11.82
CA ASP A 426 4.39 22.75 11.69
C ASP A 426 4.56 24.10 12.42
N THR A 427 3.96 25.16 11.90
CA THR A 427 4.02 26.47 12.51
C THR A 427 2.64 27.05 12.81
N LEU A 428 2.55 27.98 13.77
CA LEU A 428 1.34 28.68 14.07
C LEU A 428 1.58 30.18 14.10
N THR A 429 0.85 30.92 13.26
CA THR A 429 0.83 32.37 13.29
C THR A 429 -0.54 32.92 13.74
N THR A 430 -0.56 33.81 14.70
CA THR A 430 -1.79 34.51 15.11
C THR A 430 -1.70 36.01 14.78
N ARG A 431 -2.72 36.55 14.09
CA ARG A 431 -2.75 37.92 13.59
C ARG A 431 -3.84 38.81 14.18
N SER A 432 -4.63 38.32 15.09
CA SER A 432 -5.72 39.06 15.71
C SER A 432 -5.86 38.70 17.18
N ASN A 433 -6.66 39.51 17.93
CA ASN A 433 -7.05 39.17 19.29
C ASN A 433 -8.41 38.43 19.34
N ALA A 434 -8.94 38.04 18.21
CA ALA A 434 -10.27 37.41 18.11
C ALA A 434 -10.20 35.88 17.99
N PHE A 435 -9.05 35.30 18.30
CA PHE A 435 -8.91 33.82 18.37
C PHE A 435 -9.05 33.35 19.82
N THR A 436 -9.54 32.13 19.97
CA THR A 436 -9.60 31.41 21.25
C THR A 436 -9.04 29.99 21.03
N VAL A 437 -8.17 29.57 21.92
CA VAL A 437 -7.65 28.22 21.94
C VAL A 437 -7.91 27.63 23.33
N GLU A 438 -8.57 26.49 23.37
CA GLU A 438 -8.91 25.79 24.59
C GLU A 438 -8.47 24.33 24.46
N HIS A 439 -7.80 23.83 25.51
CA HIS A 439 -7.49 22.42 25.62
C HIS A 439 -8.73 21.61 26.04
N ASP A 440 -8.92 20.47 25.44
CA ASP A 440 -9.91 19.52 25.92
C ASP A 440 -9.23 18.53 26.89
N ASP A 441 -9.44 18.73 28.18
CA ASP A 441 -8.83 17.92 29.24
C ASP A 441 -9.19 16.40 29.13
N THR A 442 -10.21 16.05 28.34
CA THR A 442 -10.55 14.66 28.08
C THR A 442 -9.54 13.93 27.19
N LEU A 443 -8.69 14.70 26.50
CA LEU A 443 -7.63 14.17 25.64
C LEU A 443 -6.37 13.77 26.41
N ASP A 444 -6.18 14.23 27.65
CA ASP A 444 -4.98 13.93 28.46
C ASP A 444 -4.78 12.42 28.70
N ASP A 445 -5.87 11.67 28.77
CA ASP A 445 -5.87 10.21 28.98
C ASP A 445 -6.08 9.42 27.69
N ILE A 446 -6.14 10.11 26.53
CA ILE A 446 -6.42 9.52 25.23
C ILE A 446 -5.16 9.51 24.40
N GLU A 447 -4.69 8.33 24.07
CA GLU A 447 -3.68 8.11 23.05
C GLU A 447 -4.36 8.05 21.68
N ILE A 448 -4.24 9.13 20.88
CA ILE A 448 -4.65 9.07 19.48
C ILE A 448 -3.52 8.46 18.70
N ARG A 449 -3.72 7.22 18.31
CA ARG A 449 -2.76 6.49 17.49
C ARG A 449 -2.82 7.01 16.07
N ILE A 450 -1.74 7.62 15.64
CA ILE A 450 -1.49 7.99 14.26
C ILE A 450 -1.00 6.75 13.52
N ALA A 451 -1.89 5.77 13.39
CA ALA A 451 -1.63 4.56 12.64
C ALA A 451 -2.52 4.55 11.40
N GLY A 452 -1.96 4.24 10.26
CA GLY A 452 -2.72 4.12 9.01
C GLY A 452 -3.93 3.19 9.13
N GLY A 453 -5.11 3.71 8.88
CA GLY A 453 -6.37 3.03 8.59
C GLY A 453 -6.91 2.02 9.61
N SER A 454 -8.13 2.25 10.08
CA SER A 454 -9.07 1.30 10.73
C SER A 454 -8.46 0.14 11.53
N GLY A 455 -7.93 0.41 12.72
CA GLY A 455 -7.68 -0.63 13.74
C GLY A 455 -6.56 -1.63 13.40
N ARG A 456 -5.67 -1.31 12.46
CA ARG A 456 -4.56 -2.16 12.03
C ARG A 456 -3.33 -1.98 12.92
N ASN A 457 -2.61 -3.07 13.12
CA ASN A 457 -1.45 -3.11 13.99
C ASN A 457 -0.28 -2.35 13.33
N SER A 458 0.38 -1.54 14.10
CA SER A 458 1.56 -0.78 13.70
C SER A 458 2.86 -1.54 14.04
N ILE A 459 3.95 -1.25 13.33
CA ILE A 459 5.23 -1.94 13.52
C ILE A 459 6.02 -1.26 14.63
N THR A 460 6.24 -1.98 15.72
CA THR A 460 7.15 -1.57 16.79
C THR A 460 8.49 -2.29 16.71
N TYR A 461 8.50 -3.51 16.17
CA TYR A 461 9.72 -4.31 16.02
C TYR A 461 9.91 -4.73 14.56
N LEU A 462 11.02 -4.30 13.98
CA LEU A 462 11.43 -4.62 12.62
C LEU A 462 12.62 -5.58 12.64
N HIS A 463 12.45 -6.76 12.04
CA HIS A 463 13.51 -7.73 11.85
C HIS A 463 13.64 -8.05 10.35
N VAL A 464 14.66 -7.47 9.72
CA VAL A 464 15.04 -7.79 8.35
C VAL A 464 16.30 -8.62 8.39
N SER A 465 16.33 -9.71 7.63
CA SER A 465 17.53 -10.53 7.46
C SER A 465 17.71 -10.91 6.00
N GLU A 466 18.94 -10.84 5.50
CA GLU A 466 19.31 -11.43 4.22
C GLU A 466 19.76 -12.87 4.44
N ASN A 467 19.21 -13.79 3.67
CA ASN A 467 19.51 -15.21 3.75
C ASN A 467 19.91 -15.70 2.36
N VAL A 468 21.21 -15.77 2.11
CA VAL A 468 21.74 -16.15 0.82
C VAL A 468 21.75 -17.68 0.69
N VAL A 469 21.13 -18.17 -0.38
CA VAL A 469 21.13 -19.59 -0.74
C VAL A 469 21.75 -19.80 -2.10
N GLU A 470 22.62 -20.79 -2.21
CA GLU A 470 23.29 -21.18 -3.44
C GLU A 470 22.50 -22.31 -4.10
N VAL A 471 22.17 -22.12 -5.39
CA VAL A 471 21.47 -23.09 -6.22
C VAL A 471 22.46 -23.70 -7.19
N ASP A 472 22.77 -24.98 -6.99
CA ASP A 472 23.65 -25.77 -7.87
C ASP A 472 22.81 -26.80 -8.66
N PHE A 473 22.91 -26.76 -9.97
CA PHE A 473 22.25 -27.72 -10.88
C PHE A 473 23.14 -28.90 -11.16
N ASP A 474 22.51 -30.12 -11.34
CA ASP A 474 23.19 -31.39 -11.65
C ASP A 474 23.67 -31.47 -13.11
#